data_cf18090b964e02c95a8da0c620596924
#
_entry.id   cf18090b964e02c95a8da0c620596924
#
_cell.length_a   1.000
_cell.length_b   1.000
_cell.length_c   1.000
_cell.angle_alpha   90.00
_cell.angle_beta   90.00
_cell.angle_gamma   90.00
#
_symmetry.space_group_name_H-M   'P 1'
#
loop_
_entity.id
_entity.type
_entity.pdbx_description
1 polymer ?
#
loop_
_entity_poly.entity_id
_entity_poly.type
_entity_poly.pdbx_seq_one_letter_code
_entity_poly.pdbx_strand_id
1 'polypeptide(L)'
;MTDLRGRWLQVMLLAVSMFAPALAPAQAGEAVAAKPQQFIYVLRVAPKYHDEKSWQEADNAAVSSHFKRLQEAVARGQVILAGRTTEALDQTFGIVIFEAASEEAARRFMETDPAVEAGVMTATLHPYAVAWRAK
;
A
#
# COMPACT_ATOMS: atom_id res chain seq x y z
N MET A 1 6.09 41.78 89.83
CA MET A 1 5.48 43.06 89.38
C MET A 1 5.64 43.14 87.86
N THR A 2 4.48 43.29 87.17
CA THR A 2 4.29 43.77 85.81
C THR A 2 4.82 42.89 84.70
N ASP A 3 4.07 42.00 84.15
CA ASP A 3 3.05 42.10 83.10
C ASP A 3 3.59 42.80 81.84
N LEU A 4 3.74 41.99 80.76
CA LEU A 4 3.67 42.51 79.39
C LEU A 4 3.20 41.43 78.45
N ARG A 5 2.03 41.67 78.00
CA ARG A 5 1.32 40.94 76.95
C ARG A 5 2.03 41.04 75.61
N GLY A 6 2.54 39.96 75.04
CA GLY A 6 3.09 39.94 73.74
C GLY A 6 2.10 39.30 72.78
N ARG A 7 1.67 40.10 71.83
CA ARG A 7 0.68 39.78 70.75
C ARG A 7 1.19 38.71 69.81
N TRP A 8 0.46 37.67 69.70
CA TRP A 8 0.67 36.64 68.65
C TRP A 8 0.20 37.17 67.30
N LEU A 9 1.15 37.52 66.39
CA LEU A 9 0.83 37.69 64.97
C LEU A 9 0.76 36.33 64.30
N GLN A 10 -0.44 35.90 64.01
CA GLN A 10 -0.66 34.78 63.12
C GLN A 10 -0.39 35.21 61.68
N VAL A 11 0.69 34.75 61.11
CA VAL A 11 0.94 34.85 59.68
C VAL A 11 0.19 33.68 59.00
N MET A 12 -0.94 33.99 58.37
CA MET A 12 -1.64 33.06 57.47
C MET A 12 -0.79 32.88 56.20
N LEU A 13 -0.17 31.71 56.08
CA LEU A 13 0.42 31.24 54.81
C LEU A 13 -0.71 30.74 53.92
N LEU A 14 -1.12 31.52 52.95
CA LEU A 14 -1.95 31.10 51.84
C LEU A 14 -1.14 30.17 50.94
N ALA A 15 -1.35 28.84 51.05
CA ALA A 15 -0.83 27.88 50.12
C ALA A 15 -1.67 27.93 48.82
N VAL A 16 -1.16 28.60 47.82
CA VAL A 16 -1.71 28.55 46.46
C VAL A 16 -1.33 27.20 45.87
N SER A 17 -2.25 26.25 45.89
CA SER A 17 -2.12 25.01 45.16
C SER A 17 -2.23 25.29 43.66
N MET A 18 -1.11 25.36 42.96
CA MET A 18 -1.10 25.28 41.49
C MET A 18 -1.49 23.89 41.05
N PHE A 19 -2.74 23.72 40.64
CA PHE A 19 -3.21 22.54 39.94
C PHE A 19 -2.65 22.62 38.51
N ALA A 20 -1.55 21.94 38.24
CA ALA A 20 -1.08 21.73 36.87
C ALA A 20 -1.95 20.69 36.21
N PRO A 21 -2.59 20.95 35.05
CA PRO A 21 -3.27 19.92 34.30
C PRO A 21 -2.23 18.93 33.78
N ALA A 22 -2.28 17.70 34.27
CA ALA A 22 -1.51 16.60 33.69
C ALA A 22 -2.01 16.40 32.25
N LEU A 23 -1.16 16.76 31.26
CA LEU A 23 -1.37 16.29 29.90
C LEU A 23 -1.23 14.77 29.91
N ALA A 24 -2.35 14.08 29.81
CA ALA A 24 -2.37 12.67 29.52
C ALA A 24 -1.67 12.44 28.17
N PRO A 25 -0.70 11.48 28.07
CA PRO A 25 -0.15 11.13 26.78
C PRO A 25 -1.29 10.62 25.90
N ALA A 26 -1.50 11.29 24.76
CA ALA A 26 -2.35 10.76 23.71
C ALA A 26 -1.78 9.38 23.35
N GLN A 27 -2.49 8.33 23.71
CA GLN A 27 -2.22 7.00 23.21
C GLN A 27 -2.45 7.08 21.70
N ALA A 28 -1.37 7.15 20.93
CA ALA A 28 -1.38 6.85 19.53
C ALA A 28 -1.85 5.39 19.46
N GLY A 29 -3.13 5.20 19.18
CA GLY A 29 -3.66 3.87 18.90
C GLY A 29 -2.80 3.27 17.81
N GLU A 30 -2.14 2.14 18.10
CA GLU A 30 -1.49 1.35 17.07
C GLU A 30 -2.57 1.11 16.01
N ALA A 31 -2.39 1.76 14.85
CA ALA A 31 -3.20 1.46 13.69
C ALA A 31 -2.95 -0.02 13.39
N VAL A 32 -3.91 -0.87 13.74
CA VAL A 32 -3.89 -2.28 13.36
C VAL A 32 -3.75 -2.27 11.85
N ALA A 33 -2.58 -2.65 11.35
CA ALA A 33 -2.30 -2.69 9.92
C ALA A 33 -3.39 -3.56 9.28
N ALA A 34 -4.22 -2.95 8.45
CA ALA A 34 -5.30 -3.65 7.78
C ALA A 34 -4.70 -4.84 7.02
N LYS A 35 -5.31 -6.03 7.20
CA LYS A 35 -4.85 -7.23 6.51
C LYS A 35 -4.81 -6.96 5.02
N PRO A 36 -3.71 -7.26 4.30
CA PRO A 36 -3.63 -7.06 2.87
C PRO A 36 -4.82 -7.69 2.14
N GLN A 37 -5.40 -6.96 1.21
CA GLN A 37 -6.46 -7.45 0.34
C GLN A 37 -5.83 -8.04 -0.91
N GLN A 38 -6.51 -9.02 -1.50
CA GLN A 38 -6.04 -9.67 -2.71
C GLN A 38 -6.78 -9.13 -3.93
N PHE A 39 -6.03 -8.98 -5.01
CA PHE A 39 -6.53 -8.47 -6.28
C PHE A 39 -5.97 -9.32 -7.43
N ILE A 40 -6.67 -9.29 -8.54
CA ILE A 40 -6.17 -9.79 -9.81
C ILE A 40 -6.26 -8.67 -10.84
N TYR A 41 -5.23 -8.47 -11.65
CA TYR A 41 -5.43 -7.75 -12.88
C TYR A 41 -5.19 -8.65 -14.09
N VAL A 42 -6.02 -8.44 -15.10
CA VAL A 42 -5.98 -9.19 -16.35
C VAL A 42 -5.37 -8.29 -17.42
N LEU A 43 -4.33 -8.77 -18.06
CA LEU A 43 -3.56 -8.08 -19.10
C LEU A 43 -3.95 -8.61 -20.47
N ARG A 44 -4.07 -7.71 -21.45
CA ARG A 44 -4.19 -8.07 -22.86
C ARG A 44 -3.23 -7.21 -23.67
N VAL A 45 -2.65 -7.81 -24.71
CA VAL A 45 -1.86 -7.08 -25.69
C VAL A 45 -2.78 -6.10 -26.42
N ALA A 46 -2.41 -4.83 -26.50
CA ALA A 46 -3.21 -3.83 -27.17
C ALA A 46 -3.33 -4.16 -28.68
N PRO A 47 -4.49 -3.90 -29.32
CA PRO A 47 -4.74 -4.34 -30.72
C PRO A 47 -3.67 -3.93 -31.72
N LYS A 48 -3.04 -2.76 -31.54
CA LYS A 48 -1.94 -2.30 -32.38
C LYS A 48 -0.79 -3.32 -32.48
N TYR A 49 -0.56 -4.10 -31.42
CA TYR A 49 0.56 -5.02 -31.28
C TYR A 49 0.20 -6.46 -31.58
N HIS A 50 -1.00 -6.72 -32.13
CA HIS A 50 -1.35 -8.05 -32.63
C HIS A 50 -0.58 -8.42 -33.91
N ASP A 51 -0.11 -7.39 -34.68
CA ASP A 51 0.84 -7.57 -35.77
C ASP A 51 2.26 -7.43 -35.22
N GLU A 52 3.07 -8.49 -35.34
CA GLU A 52 4.46 -8.52 -34.88
C GLU A 52 5.32 -7.42 -35.51
N LYS A 53 4.98 -6.96 -36.72
CA LYS A 53 5.69 -5.88 -37.40
C LYS A 53 5.50 -4.52 -36.75
N SER A 54 4.50 -4.37 -35.90
CA SER A 54 4.22 -3.13 -35.17
C SER A 54 5.13 -2.92 -33.97
N TRP A 55 5.83 -3.95 -33.53
CA TRP A 55 6.69 -3.92 -32.36
C TRP A 55 7.99 -3.19 -32.62
N GLN A 56 8.35 -2.30 -31.70
CA GLN A 56 9.59 -1.56 -31.70
C GLN A 56 10.46 -1.95 -30.50
N GLU A 57 11.71 -1.54 -30.50
CA GLU A 57 12.64 -1.82 -29.41
C GLU A 57 12.14 -1.28 -28.06
N ALA A 58 11.52 -0.09 -28.04
CA ALA A 58 10.95 0.51 -26.85
C ALA A 58 9.79 -0.33 -26.29
N ASP A 59 8.97 -0.95 -27.13
CA ASP A 59 7.87 -1.82 -26.72
C ASP A 59 8.40 -3.10 -26.05
N ASN A 60 9.41 -3.71 -26.65
CA ASN A 60 10.10 -4.88 -26.10
C ASN A 60 10.79 -4.54 -24.76
N ALA A 61 11.37 -3.35 -24.63
CA ALA A 61 11.99 -2.87 -23.40
C ALA A 61 10.93 -2.68 -22.29
N ALA A 62 9.75 -2.15 -22.62
CA ALA A 62 8.64 -2.01 -21.69
C ALA A 62 8.16 -3.37 -21.18
N VAL A 63 8.01 -4.36 -22.05
CA VAL A 63 7.63 -5.74 -21.67
C VAL A 63 8.72 -6.39 -20.82
N SER A 64 9.99 -6.20 -21.14
CA SER A 64 11.11 -6.70 -20.34
C SER A 64 11.09 -6.10 -18.93
N SER A 65 10.81 -4.81 -18.81
CA SER A 65 10.67 -4.10 -17.53
C SER A 65 9.46 -4.59 -16.73
N HIS A 66 8.33 -4.89 -17.39
CA HIS A 66 7.17 -5.53 -16.81
C HIS A 66 7.54 -6.88 -16.16
N PHE A 67 8.21 -7.77 -16.88
CA PHE A 67 8.62 -9.06 -16.33
C PHE A 67 9.57 -8.92 -15.14
N LYS A 68 10.55 -8.03 -15.24
CA LYS A 68 11.48 -7.75 -14.13
C LYS A 68 10.74 -7.26 -12.89
N ARG A 69 9.82 -6.31 -13.05
CA ARG A 69 8.99 -5.79 -11.94
C ARG A 69 8.17 -6.89 -11.28
N LEU A 70 7.52 -7.76 -12.06
CA LEU A 70 6.75 -8.88 -11.51
C LEU A 70 7.64 -9.88 -10.77
N GLN A 71 8.81 -10.21 -11.31
CA GLN A 71 9.78 -11.08 -10.65
C GLN A 71 10.22 -10.52 -9.28
N GLU A 72 10.51 -9.23 -9.22
CA GLU A 72 10.84 -8.54 -7.98
C GLU A 72 9.66 -8.53 -6.99
N ALA A 73 8.43 -8.34 -7.47
CA ALA A 73 7.23 -8.36 -6.63
C ALA A 73 6.91 -9.76 -6.09
N VAL A 74 7.19 -10.82 -6.87
CA VAL A 74 7.14 -12.21 -6.40
C VAL A 74 8.17 -12.45 -5.31
N ALA A 75 9.41 -11.99 -5.52
CA ALA A 75 10.49 -12.15 -4.54
C ALA A 75 10.19 -11.45 -3.20
N ARG A 76 9.43 -10.36 -3.21
CA ARG A 76 8.95 -9.66 -2.01
C ARG A 76 7.68 -10.28 -1.41
N GLY A 77 7.09 -11.29 -2.02
CA GLY A 77 5.84 -11.90 -1.58
C GLY A 77 4.58 -11.06 -1.87
N GLN A 78 4.69 -9.96 -2.60
CA GLN A 78 3.56 -9.12 -2.99
C GLN A 78 2.72 -9.76 -4.10
N VAL A 79 3.37 -10.33 -5.11
CA VAL A 79 2.70 -11.09 -6.18
C VAL A 79 2.65 -12.56 -5.77
N ILE A 80 1.45 -13.12 -5.78
CA ILE A 80 1.16 -14.52 -5.43
C ILE A 80 1.40 -15.42 -6.64
N LEU A 81 0.97 -14.97 -7.82
CA LEU A 81 1.11 -15.69 -9.08
C LEU A 81 1.03 -14.69 -10.23
N ALA A 82 1.88 -14.90 -11.24
CA ALA A 82 1.79 -14.19 -12.50
C ALA A 82 2.03 -15.19 -13.64
N GLY A 83 1.31 -15.01 -14.74
CA GLY A 83 1.44 -15.88 -15.90
C GLY A 83 0.55 -15.42 -17.05
N ARG A 84 0.65 -16.10 -18.17
CA ARG A 84 -0.17 -15.82 -19.35
C ARG A 84 -0.57 -17.11 -20.06
N THR A 85 -1.64 -17.03 -20.86
CA THR A 85 -1.96 -18.08 -21.82
C THR A 85 -0.93 -18.09 -22.97
N THR A 86 -0.84 -19.20 -23.69
CA THR A 86 0.14 -19.39 -24.77
C THR A 86 -0.51 -19.36 -26.16
N GLU A 87 -1.61 -18.65 -26.27
CA GLU A 87 -2.37 -18.44 -27.50
C GLU A 87 -1.74 -17.34 -28.36
N ALA A 88 -2.29 -17.10 -29.55
CA ALA A 88 -1.90 -15.99 -30.41
C ALA A 88 -2.13 -14.64 -29.72
N LEU A 89 -1.40 -13.58 -30.15
CA LEU A 89 -1.36 -12.28 -29.48
C LEU A 89 -2.73 -11.61 -29.32
N ASP A 90 -3.65 -11.84 -30.26
CA ASP A 90 -5.02 -11.30 -30.23
C ASP A 90 -5.94 -12.02 -29.24
N GLN A 91 -5.57 -13.23 -28.81
CA GLN A 91 -6.36 -14.06 -27.89
C GLN A 91 -5.69 -14.22 -26.53
N THR A 92 -4.36 -14.10 -26.46
CA THR A 92 -3.62 -14.28 -25.22
C THR A 92 -4.02 -13.26 -24.17
N PHE A 93 -4.00 -13.69 -22.93
CA PHE A 93 -4.11 -12.80 -21.78
C PHE A 93 -3.16 -13.22 -20.67
N GLY A 94 -2.72 -12.25 -19.91
CA GLY A 94 -1.94 -12.45 -18.71
C GLY A 94 -2.80 -12.25 -17.46
N ILE A 95 -2.39 -12.81 -16.35
CA ILE A 95 -2.97 -12.57 -15.04
C ILE A 95 -1.86 -12.28 -14.04
N VAL A 96 -2.15 -11.38 -13.10
CA VAL A 96 -1.32 -11.13 -11.94
C VAL A 96 -2.20 -11.11 -10.71
N ILE A 97 -2.00 -12.08 -9.80
CA ILE A 97 -2.68 -12.15 -8.51
C ILE A 97 -1.71 -11.63 -7.46
N PHE A 98 -2.13 -10.63 -6.68
CA PHE A 98 -1.25 -9.91 -5.78
C PHE A 98 -1.98 -9.36 -4.55
N GLU A 99 -1.22 -8.89 -3.58
CA GLU A 99 -1.71 -8.25 -2.36
C GLU A 99 -1.43 -6.76 -2.38
N ALA A 100 -2.40 -5.97 -1.91
CA ALA A 100 -2.28 -4.54 -1.70
C ALA A 100 -3.06 -4.09 -0.46
N ALA A 101 -2.66 -2.96 0.12
CA ALA A 101 -3.30 -2.41 1.31
C ALA A 101 -4.74 -1.90 1.05
N SER A 102 -5.03 -1.50 -0.19
CA SER A 102 -6.33 -0.98 -0.61
C SER A 102 -6.52 -1.15 -2.12
N GLU A 103 -7.75 -0.99 -2.60
CA GLU A 103 -8.04 -0.98 -4.04
C GLU A 103 -7.29 0.13 -4.77
N GLU A 104 -7.15 1.30 -4.15
CA GLU A 104 -6.38 2.40 -4.72
C GLU A 104 -4.90 2.04 -4.89
N ALA A 105 -4.29 1.39 -3.89
CA ALA A 105 -2.92 0.90 -3.99
C ALA A 105 -2.78 -0.19 -5.06
N ALA A 106 -3.78 -1.08 -5.18
CA ALA A 106 -3.83 -2.10 -6.21
C ALA A 106 -3.93 -1.49 -7.62
N ARG A 107 -4.78 -0.48 -7.78
CA ARG A 107 -4.94 0.26 -9.03
C ARG A 107 -3.64 0.95 -9.46
N ARG A 108 -2.97 1.64 -8.54
CA ARG A 108 -1.64 2.22 -8.81
C ARG A 108 -0.62 1.17 -9.22
N PHE A 109 -0.61 0.02 -8.55
CA PHE A 109 0.30 -1.07 -8.91
C PHE A 109 0.06 -1.57 -10.34
N MET A 110 -1.18 -1.70 -10.78
CA MET A 110 -1.55 -2.07 -12.14
C MET A 110 -1.21 -0.97 -13.15
N GLU A 111 -1.62 0.27 -12.89
CA GLU A 111 -1.47 1.39 -13.84
C GLU A 111 -0.01 1.80 -14.06
N THR A 112 0.84 1.63 -13.06
CA THR A 112 2.29 1.89 -13.16
C THR A 112 3.10 0.67 -13.64
N ASP A 113 2.42 -0.38 -14.10
CA ASP A 113 3.11 -1.48 -14.77
C ASP A 113 3.73 -0.97 -16.08
N PRO A 114 5.04 -1.19 -16.33
CA PRO A 114 5.72 -0.63 -17.51
C PRO A 114 5.07 -0.95 -18.85
N ALA A 115 4.52 -2.14 -19.02
CA ALA A 115 3.84 -2.53 -20.25
C ALA A 115 2.46 -1.86 -20.41
N VAL A 116 1.78 -1.56 -19.28
CA VAL A 116 0.50 -0.83 -19.25
C VAL A 116 0.76 0.66 -19.46
N GLU A 117 1.72 1.24 -18.76
CA GLU A 117 2.09 2.65 -18.85
C GLU A 117 2.56 3.01 -20.28
N ALA A 118 3.30 2.12 -20.93
CA ALA A 118 3.73 2.27 -22.31
C ALA A 118 2.62 2.03 -23.35
N GLY A 119 1.43 1.58 -22.91
CA GLY A 119 0.31 1.27 -23.81
C GLY A 119 0.50 0.00 -24.66
N VAL A 120 1.50 -0.82 -24.36
CA VAL A 120 1.72 -2.12 -25.02
C VAL A 120 0.66 -3.12 -24.58
N MET A 121 0.24 -3.03 -23.31
CA MET A 121 -0.83 -3.85 -22.73
C MET A 121 -1.93 -2.98 -22.14
N THR A 122 -3.15 -3.48 -22.19
CA THR A 122 -4.27 -2.98 -21.40
C THR A 122 -4.46 -3.85 -20.18
N ALA A 123 -4.95 -3.30 -19.08
CA ALA A 123 -5.16 -4.03 -17.85
C ALA A 123 -6.52 -3.71 -17.22
N THR A 124 -7.15 -4.70 -16.62
CA THR A 124 -8.40 -4.58 -15.85
C THR A 124 -8.20 -5.16 -14.46
N LEU A 125 -8.51 -4.37 -13.43
CA LEU A 125 -8.37 -4.75 -12.02
C LEU A 125 -9.69 -5.32 -11.48
N HIS A 126 -9.58 -6.39 -10.69
CA HIS A 126 -10.71 -6.95 -9.95
C HIS A 126 -10.29 -7.28 -8.51
N PRO A 127 -11.18 -7.09 -7.50
CA PRO A 127 -11.03 -7.72 -6.20
C PRO A 127 -10.98 -9.24 -6.39
N TYR A 128 -10.13 -9.90 -5.62
CA TYR A 128 -9.93 -11.35 -5.76
C TYR A 128 -9.73 -12.01 -4.40
N ALA A 129 -10.03 -13.27 -4.31
CA ALA A 129 -9.75 -14.10 -3.14
C ALA A 129 -9.15 -15.43 -3.59
N VAL A 130 -7.91 -15.68 -3.19
CA VAL A 130 -7.27 -16.99 -3.40
C VAL A 130 -7.91 -17.99 -2.45
N ALA A 131 -8.63 -18.96 -2.99
CA ALA A 131 -9.25 -20.02 -2.19
C ALA A 131 -8.21 -21.07 -1.75
N TRP A 132 -7.29 -21.44 -2.65
CA TRP A 132 -6.29 -22.48 -2.44
C TRP A 132 -4.93 -22.05 -3.00
N ARG A 133 -3.87 -22.32 -2.24
CA ARG A 133 -2.49 -22.10 -2.68
C ARG A 133 -1.68 -23.36 -2.34
N ALA A 134 -0.90 -23.85 -3.29
CA ALA A 134 0.10 -24.87 -3.00
C ALA A 134 1.19 -24.30 -2.05
N LYS A 135 1.75 -25.15 -1.22
CA LYS A 135 2.89 -24.81 -0.34
C LYS A 135 4.18 -24.81 -1.12
#